data_75c995be94fe863cb4d3db8ac354d1e7
#
_entry.id   75c995be94fe863cb4d3db8ac354d1e7
#
_cell.length_a   1.000
_cell.length_b   1.000
_cell.length_c   1.000
_cell.angle_alpha   90.00
_cell.angle_beta   90.00
_cell.angle_gamma   90.00
#
_symmetry.space_group_name_H-M   'P 1'
#
loop_
_entity.id
_entity.type
_entity.pdbx_description
1 polymer ?
#
loop_
_entity_poly.entity_id
_entity_poly.type
_entity_poly.pdbx_seq_one_letter_code
_entity_poly.pdbx_strand_id
1 'polypeptide(L)'
;MIKVGIVGGTGYTGVELLRLLANHPSAKVTAVTSRTEAGMKVAEMFPSLRGRVDIAFSTPDETDLKACDVVFFATPHGVAMAQARELLEAGVEVYRYDAGL
;
A
#
# COMPACT_ATOMS: atom_id res chain seq x y z
N MET A 1 -2.44 13.72 -9.91
CA MET A 1 -1.87 12.37 -9.75
C MET A 1 -2.69 11.58 -8.74
N ILE A 2 -2.96 10.32 -9.04
CA ILE A 2 -3.75 9.46 -8.19
C ILE A 2 -2.94 9.05 -6.95
N LYS A 3 -3.50 9.27 -5.77
CA LYS A 3 -2.84 8.88 -4.51
C LYS A 3 -3.22 7.45 -4.18
N VAL A 4 -2.21 6.61 -4.00
CA VAL A 4 -2.40 5.19 -3.78
C VAL A 4 -1.87 4.77 -2.41
N GLY A 5 -2.68 3.99 -1.70
CA GLY A 5 -2.26 3.37 -0.46
C GLY A 5 -2.16 1.86 -0.64
N ILE A 6 -1.24 1.24 0.08
CA ILE A 6 -1.06 -0.21 0.06
C ILE A 6 -1.08 -0.74 1.48
N VAL A 7 -1.94 -1.71 1.74
CA VAL A 7 -2.02 -2.38 3.02
C VAL A 7 -1.29 -3.72 2.90
N GLY A 8 -0.27 -3.93 3.72
CA GLY A 8 0.51 -5.16 3.71
C GLY A 8 1.60 -5.17 2.64
N GLY A 9 2.46 -4.15 2.61
CA GLY A 9 3.43 -3.94 1.55
C GLY A 9 4.72 -4.75 1.61
N THR A 10 4.88 -5.67 2.55
CA THR A 10 6.17 -6.36 2.75
C THR A 10 6.26 -7.76 2.14
N GLY A 11 5.16 -8.35 1.69
CA GLY A 11 5.18 -9.65 1.02
C GLY A 11 5.45 -9.54 -0.47
N TYR A 12 5.49 -10.68 -1.15
CA TYR A 12 5.68 -10.70 -2.61
C TYR A 12 4.65 -9.87 -3.34
N THR A 13 3.41 -9.99 -2.94
CA THR A 13 2.31 -9.25 -3.55
C THR A 13 2.52 -7.75 -3.39
N GLY A 14 2.90 -7.34 -2.19
CA GLY A 14 3.14 -5.94 -1.89
C GLY A 14 4.31 -5.35 -2.65
N VAL A 15 5.44 -6.06 -2.72
CA VAL A 15 6.61 -5.53 -3.41
C VAL A 15 6.38 -5.46 -4.92
N GLU A 16 5.68 -6.43 -5.48
CA GLU A 16 5.38 -6.39 -6.90
C GLU A 16 4.46 -5.23 -7.25
N LEU A 17 3.47 -4.99 -6.41
CA LEU A 17 2.58 -3.86 -6.57
C LEU A 17 3.32 -2.53 -6.46
N LEU A 18 4.25 -2.43 -5.52
CA LEU A 18 5.08 -1.23 -5.38
C LEU A 18 5.90 -0.98 -6.63
N ARG A 19 6.48 -2.03 -7.21
CA ARG A 19 7.26 -1.90 -8.45
C ARG A 19 6.40 -1.41 -9.60
N LEU A 20 5.21 -1.96 -9.75
CA LEU A 20 4.31 -1.56 -10.82
C LEU A 20 3.88 -0.11 -10.65
N LEU A 21 3.53 0.29 -9.45
CA LEU A 21 3.08 1.66 -9.19
C LEU A 21 4.22 2.67 -9.26
N ALA A 22 5.44 2.27 -8.89
CA ALA A 22 6.59 3.16 -8.96
C ALA A 22 6.89 3.59 -10.41
N ASN A 23 6.50 2.76 -11.37
CA ASN A 23 6.69 3.05 -12.79
C ASN A 23 5.45 3.64 -13.45
N HIS A 24 4.37 3.81 -12.71
CA HIS A 24 3.13 4.32 -13.27
C HIS A 24 3.18 5.85 -13.37
N PRO A 25 2.93 6.43 -14.54
CA PRO A 25 3.09 7.87 -14.73
C PRO A 25 2.01 8.72 -14.05
N SER A 26 0.87 8.15 -13.74
CA SER A 26 -0.27 8.89 -13.19
C SER A 26 -0.62 8.52 -11.77
N ALA A 27 0.17 7.67 -11.11
CA ALA A 27 -0.11 7.22 -9.76
C ALA A 27 1.11 7.44 -8.85
N LYS A 28 0.84 7.79 -7.61
CA LYS A 28 1.90 7.98 -6.61
C LYS A 28 1.52 7.24 -5.35
N VAL A 29 2.42 6.40 -4.87
CA VAL A 29 2.22 5.69 -3.60
C VAL A 29 2.48 6.67 -2.45
N THR A 30 1.44 6.96 -1.69
CA THR A 30 1.52 7.92 -0.57
C THR A 30 1.44 7.26 0.80
N ALA A 31 1.04 5.99 0.86
CA ALA A 31 0.92 5.26 2.11
C ALA A 31 1.17 3.78 1.88
N VAL A 32 1.97 3.17 2.75
CA VAL A 32 2.21 1.73 2.75
C VAL A 32 2.20 1.27 4.19
N THR A 33 1.37 0.29 4.52
CA THR A 33 1.28 -0.19 5.88
C THR A 33 1.99 -1.53 6.07
N SER A 34 2.59 -1.70 7.24
CA SER A 34 3.17 -2.96 7.69
C SER A 34 3.22 -2.94 9.20
N ARG A 35 2.79 -4.01 9.84
CA ARG A 35 2.80 -4.09 11.30
C ARG A 35 4.20 -4.32 11.84
N THR A 36 5.03 -5.06 11.10
CA THR A 36 6.36 -5.45 11.57
C THR A 36 7.44 -4.47 11.14
N GLU A 37 7.24 -3.76 10.05
CA GLU A 37 8.26 -2.89 9.47
C GLU A 37 7.95 -1.40 9.63
N ALA A 38 7.00 -1.06 10.48
CA ALA A 38 6.61 0.34 10.70
C ALA A 38 7.83 1.18 11.12
N GLY A 39 7.99 2.32 10.47
CA GLY A 39 9.13 3.20 10.70
C GLY A 39 10.30 2.99 9.77
N MET A 40 10.38 1.84 9.10
CA MET A 40 11.44 1.56 8.15
C MET A 40 11.10 2.17 6.79
N LYS A 41 12.08 2.73 6.13
CA LYS A 41 11.85 3.28 4.79
C LYS A 41 11.65 2.14 3.78
N VAL A 42 10.70 2.33 2.87
CA VAL A 42 10.42 1.36 1.83
C VAL A 42 11.67 1.06 1.00
N ALA A 43 12.45 2.09 0.69
CA ALA A 43 13.67 1.93 -0.10
C ALA A 43 14.79 1.21 0.64
N GLU A 44 14.75 1.14 1.97
CA GLU A 44 15.71 0.33 2.73
C GLU A 44 15.41 -1.15 2.61
N MET A 45 14.14 -1.53 2.62
CA MET A 45 13.74 -2.91 2.44
C MET A 45 13.84 -3.34 0.97
N PHE A 46 13.51 -2.44 0.06
CA PHE A 46 13.53 -2.71 -1.37
C PHE A 46 14.40 -1.67 -2.09
N PRO A 47 15.72 -1.87 -2.11
CA PRO A 47 16.65 -0.87 -2.68
C PRO A 47 16.36 -0.47 -4.12
N SER A 48 15.70 -1.33 -4.89
CA SER A 48 15.32 -1.03 -6.27
C SER A 48 14.32 0.11 -6.37
N LEU A 49 13.66 0.46 -5.27
CA LEU A 49 12.67 1.53 -5.24
C LEU A 49 13.25 2.86 -4.77
N ARG A 50 14.56 2.92 -4.52
CA ARG A 50 15.21 4.14 -4.08
C ARG A 50 15.02 5.25 -5.12
N GLY A 51 14.58 6.41 -4.64
CA GLY A 51 14.30 7.53 -5.52
C GLY A 51 12.95 7.47 -6.21
N ARG A 52 12.23 6.35 -6.07
CA ARG A 52 10.91 6.17 -6.69
C ARG A 52 9.79 6.14 -5.66
N VAL A 53 10.03 5.49 -4.53
CA VAL A 53 9.08 5.43 -3.42
C VAL A 53 9.84 5.87 -2.18
N ASP A 54 9.68 7.13 -1.80
CA ASP A 54 10.46 7.75 -0.72
C ASP A 54 9.64 7.93 0.56
N ILE A 55 8.91 6.89 0.94
CA ILE A 55 8.11 6.92 2.16
C ILE A 55 8.52 5.77 3.07
N ALA A 56 8.11 5.87 4.33
CA ALA A 56 8.34 4.82 5.31
C ALA A 56 7.06 4.00 5.50
N PHE A 57 7.23 2.74 5.91
CA PHE A 57 6.10 1.93 6.32
C PHE A 57 5.48 2.54 7.57
N SER A 58 4.16 2.46 7.68
CA SER A 58 3.45 2.90 8.87
C SER A 58 2.51 1.80 9.34
N THR A 59 2.03 1.89 10.57
CA THR A 59 1.05 0.93 11.06
C THR A 59 -0.31 1.24 10.43
N PRO A 60 -1.18 0.22 10.28
CA PRO A 60 -2.52 0.47 9.75
C PRO A 60 -3.32 1.47 10.58
N ASP A 61 -3.08 1.51 11.89
CA ASP A 61 -3.80 2.42 12.78
C ASP A 61 -3.37 3.88 12.64
N GLU A 62 -2.11 4.10 12.28
CA GLU A 62 -1.54 5.46 12.15
C GLU A 62 -1.73 6.04 10.76
N THR A 63 -2.01 5.20 9.79
CA THR A 63 -2.06 5.62 8.39
C THR A 63 -3.45 6.12 8.03
N ASP A 64 -3.50 7.33 7.46
CA ASP A 64 -4.76 7.88 6.97
C ASP A 64 -5.02 7.42 5.54
N LEU A 65 -5.54 6.21 5.42
CA LEU A 65 -5.85 5.65 4.10
C LEU A 65 -7.03 6.33 3.44
N LYS A 66 -7.86 7.02 4.20
CA LYS A 66 -9.00 7.74 3.64
C LYS A 66 -8.58 8.94 2.81
N ALA A 67 -7.34 9.39 2.98
CA ALA A 67 -6.79 10.46 2.16
C ALA A 67 -6.32 9.99 0.79
N CYS A 68 -6.29 8.67 0.57
CA CYS A 68 -5.92 8.11 -0.72
C CYS A 68 -7.11 8.07 -1.65
N ASP A 69 -6.84 8.07 -2.95
CA ASP A 69 -7.88 7.88 -3.97
C ASP A 69 -8.19 6.40 -4.16
N VAL A 70 -7.16 5.56 -4.06
CA VAL A 70 -7.24 4.11 -4.25
C VAL A 70 -6.41 3.43 -3.18
N VAL A 71 -6.91 2.33 -2.63
CA VAL A 71 -6.15 1.50 -1.68
C VAL A 71 -6.15 0.06 -2.17
N PHE A 72 -4.95 -0.52 -2.24
CA PHE A 72 -4.78 -1.92 -2.59
C PHE A 72 -4.50 -2.73 -1.33
N PHE A 73 -5.17 -3.87 -1.20
CA PHE A 73 -4.96 -4.79 -0.10
C PHE A 73 -4.12 -5.97 -0.58
N ALA A 74 -2.89 -6.02 -0.13
CA ALA A 74 -1.94 -7.10 -0.43
C ALA A 74 -1.79 -8.06 0.76
N THR A 75 -2.83 -8.17 1.57
CA THR A 75 -2.86 -9.03 2.75
C THR A 75 -3.50 -10.38 2.42
N PRO A 76 -3.31 -11.39 3.27
CA PRO A 76 -4.00 -12.66 3.10
C PRO A 76 -5.51 -12.51 3.06
N HIS A 77 -6.16 -13.47 2.40
CA HIS A 77 -7.61 -13.46 2.25
C HIS A 77 -8.33 -13.38 3.61
N GLY A 78 -9.31 -12.52 3.69
CA GLY A 78 -10.11 -12.35 4.90
C GLY A 78 -9.55 -11.36 5.91
N VAL A 79 -8.29 -10.97 5.75
CA VAL A 79 -7.67 -9.99 6.65
C VAL A 79 -8.09 -8.58 6.21
N ALA A 80 -8.33 -7.71 7.18
CA ALA A 80 -8.63 -6.29 6.95
C ALA A 80 -9.95 -6.00 6.23
N MET A 81 -10.91 -6.92 6.30
CA MET A 81 -12.22 -6.69 5.67
C MET A 81 -12.95 -5.50 6.28
N ALA A 82 -12.86 -5.32 7.60
CA ALA A 82 -13.50 -4.19 8.26
C ALA A 82 -12.89 -2.86 7.79
N GLN A 83 -11.58 -2.82 7.63
CA GLN A 83 -10.88 -1.64 7.13
C GLN A 83 -11.27 -1.32 5.69
N ALA A 84 -11.41 -2.36 4.86
CA ALA A 84 -11.84 -2.17 3.48
C ALA A 84 -13.24 -1.56 3.41
N ARG A 85 -14.14 -2.03 4.28
CA ARG A 85 -15.50 -1.50 4.33
C ARG A 85 -15.51 -0.01 4.72
N GLU A 86 -14.72 0.36 5.71
CA GLU A 86 -14.61 1.76 6.12
C GLU A 86 -14.13 2.66 4.99
N LEU A 87 -13.16 2.17 4.22
CA LEU A 87 -12.63 2.93 3.09
C LEU A 87 -13.67 3.08 1.98
N LEU A 88 -14.41 2.03 1.69
CA LEU A 88 -15.48 2.10 0.70
C LEU A 88 -16.56 3.10 1.11
N GLU A 89 -16.93 3.11 2.39
CA GLU A 89 -17.90 4.06 2.90
C GLU A 89 -17.39 5.49 2.83
N ALA A 90 -16.08 5.69 2.91
CA ALA A 90 -15.48 7.01 2.78
C ALA A 90 -15.28 7.46 1.33
N GLY A 91 -15.64 6.63 0.36
CA GLY A 91 -15.52 6.97 -1.05
C GLY A 91 -14.21 6.61 -1.69
N VAL A 92 -13.36 5.84 -1.00
CA VAL A 92 -12.07 5.38 -1.52
C VAL A 92 -12.29 4.11 -2.32
N GLU A 93 -11.67 4.01 -3.50
CA GLU A 93 -11.69 2.76 -4.26
C GLU A 93 -10.78 1.73 -3.60
N VAL A 94 -11.26 0.51 -3.47
CA VAL A 94 -10.53 -0.57 -2.79
C VAL A 94 -10.40 -1.76 -3.72
N TYR A 95 -9.18 -2.26 -3.84
CA TYR A 95 -8.90 -3.44 -4.65
C TYR A 95 -8.07 -4.43 -3.85
N ARG A 96 -8.24 -5.71 -4.12
CA ARG A 96 -7.38 -6.75 -3.59
C ARG A 96 -6.39 -7.15 -4.67
N TYR A 97 -5.16 -7.36 -4.27
CA TYR A 97 -4.11 -7.78 -5.19
C TYR A 97 -3.52 -9.11 -4.72
N ASP A 98 -3.78 -10.17 -5.45
CA ASP A 98 -3.35 -11.54 -5.16
C ASP A 98 -2.45 -12.04 -6.27
N ALA A 99 -1.21 -11.58 -6.31
CA ALA A 99 -0.27 -12.08 -7.29
C ALA A 99 0.15 -13.49 -6.90
N GLY A 100 0.12 -14.40 -7.84
CA GLY A 100 0.61 -15.74 -7.64
C GLY A 100 -0.41 -16.78 -7.20
N LEU A 101 -1.66 -16.48 -7.30
CA LEU A 101 -2.71 -17.48 -7.10
C LEU A 101 -3.20 -18.04 -8.39
#